data_f093d7fbbf56cb7eb4d58da18c03de7f
#
_entry.id   f093d7fbbf56cb7eb4d58da18c03de7f
#
_cell.length_a   1.000
_cell.length_b   1.000
_cell.length_c   1.000
_cell.angle_alpha   90.00
_cell.angle_beta   90.00
_cell.angle_gamma   90.00
#
_symmetry.space_group_name_H-M   'P 1'
#
loop_
_entity.id
_entity.type
_entity.pdbx_description
1 polymer ?
#
loop_
_entity_poly.entity_id
_entity_poly.type
_entity_poly.pdbx_seq_one_letter_code
_entity_poly.pdbx_strand_id
1 'polypeptide(L)'
;GRLRMPEMVALSAIAAVVFFVAAAMLNTLALALAPVAAAYLVIYPFAKRYTWAASFLLGWALAIAPSAAWIGVRGSLAWEAVLLSTVVALWADSFDILYHAQDFDFYTNSGLHSVARKFGVRSAFRIARTLDVLAIVCLAGLGVGLSLAWPYYIGCAVAAVVLMYKHSMVSPDDLSRMGVAFFRINAYVSLTVFVATMVAVFVF
;
A
#
# COMPACT_ATOMS: atom_id res chain seq x y z
N GLY A 1 -10.97 25.93 -4.02
CA GLY A 1 -10.93 24.67 -4.74
C GLY A 1 -10.96 24.91 -6.24
N ARG A 2 -10.18 24.11 -6.97
CA ARG A 2 -10.11 24.17 -8.46
C ARG A 2 -11.23 23.38 -9.13
N LEU A 3 -11.92 22.48 -8.39
CA LEU A 3 -13.00 21.66 -8.88
C LEU A 3 -14.29 22.01 -8.14
N ARG A 4 -15.41 22.02 -8.86
CA ARG A 4 -16.76 22.19 -8.31
C ARG A 4 -17.33 20.85 -7.88
N MET A 5 -18.24 20.84 -6.89
CA MET A 5 -18.87 19.60 -6.42
C MET A 5 -19.49 18.74 -7.54
N PRO A 6 -20.23 19.31 -8.52
CA PRO A 6 -20.76 18.51 -9.62
C PRO A 6 -19.69 17.83 -10.47
N GLU A 7 -18.55 18.51 -10.69
CA GLU A 7 -17.42 17.97 -11.45
C GLU A 7 -16.78 16.77 -10.71
N MET A 8 -16.62 16.88 -9.38
CA MET A 8 -16.11 15.80 -8.55
C MET A 8 -17.05 14.59 -8.57
N VAL A 9 -18.35 14.81 -8.44
CA VAL A 9 -19.37 13.75 -8.50
C VAL A 9 -19.37 13.09 -9.87
N ALA A 10 -19.34 13.87 -10.95
CA ALA A 10 -19.30 13.36 -12.32
C ALA A 10 -18.04 12.51 -12.57
N LEU A 11 -16.85 12.98 -12.15
CA LEU A 11 -15.61 12.24 -12.29
C LEU A 11 -15.65 10.91 -11.49
N SER A 12 -16.19 10.95 -10.28
CA SER A 12 -16.33 9.75 -9.45
C SER A 12 -17.31 8.74 -10.06
N ALA A 13 -18.42 9.23 -10.62
CA ALA A 13 -19.40 8.37 -11.30
C ALA A 13 -18.80 7.73 -12.57
N ILE A 14 -18.09 8.51 -13.38
CA ILE A 14 -17.39 7.99 -14.58
C ILE A 14 -16.36 6.94 -14.18
N ALA A 15 -15.54 7.22 -13.17
CA ALA A 15 -14.55 6.28 -12.67
C ALA A 15 -15.18 4.96 -12.18
N ALA A 16 -16.31 5.04 -11.46
CA ALA A 16 -17.05 3.88 -11.01
C ALA A 16 -17.60 3.06 -12.20
N VAL A 17 -18.18 3.72 -13.20
CA VAL A 17 -18.67 3.03 -14.42
C VAL A 17 -17.52 2.32 -15.14
N VAL A 18 -16.39 3.00 -15.36
CA VAL A 18 -15.20 2.40 -15.99
C VAL A 18 -14.69 1.21 -15.18
N PHE A 19 -14.64 1.32 -13.85
CA PHE A 19 -14.22 0.24 -12.96
C PHE A 19 -15.10 -1.01 -13.09
N PHE A 20 -16.44 -0.86 -13.05
CA PHE A 20 -17.36 -1.98 -13.16
C PHE A 20 -17.37 -2.60 -14.58
N VAL A 21 -17.28 -1.77 -15.61
CA VAL A 21 -17.16 -2.25 -17.00
C VAL A 21 -15.86 -3.04 -17.18
N ALA A 22 -14.74 -2.52 -16.71
CA ALA A 22 -13.46 -3.24 -16.76
C ALA A 22 -13.52 -4.58 -16.00
N ALA A 23 -14.11 -4.61 -14.81
CA ALA A 23 -14.28 -5.83 -14.04
C ALA A 23 -15.16 -6.87 -14.79
N ALA A 24 -16.24 -6.42 -15.43
CA ALA A 24 -17.12 -7.26 -16.24
C ALA A 24 -16.40 -7.85 -17.47
N MET A 25 -15.47 -7.10 -18.07
CA MET A 25 -14.67 -7.58 -19.21
C MET A 25 -13.59 -8.58 -18.83
N LEU A 26 -13.21 -8.68 -17.55
CA LEU A 26 -12.21 -9.63 -17.09
C LEU A 26 -12.81 -11.04 -16.88
N ASN A 27 -13.64 -11.22 -15.87
CA ASN A 27 -14.32 -12.47 -15.57
C ASN A 27 -15.40 -12.29 -14.50
N THR A 28 -16.22 -13.34 -14.30
CA THR A 28 -17.36 -13.32 -13.36
C THR A 28 -16.93 -13.08 -11.91
N LEU A 29 -15.78 -13.64 -11.48
CA LEU A 29 -15.30 -13.47 -10.11
C LEU A 29 -14.84 -12.03 -9.87
N ALA A 30 -14.13 -11.43 -10.82
CA ALA A 30 -13.74 -10.03 -10.75
C ALA A 30 -14.97 -9.11 -10.63
N LEU A 31 -15.99 -9.35 -11.45
CA LEU A 31 -17.24 -8.59 -11.40
C LEU A 31 -17.98 -8.80 -10.06
N ALA A 32 -18.04 -10.03 -9.55
CA ALA A 32 -18.70 -10.32 -8.27
C ALA A 32 -18.02 -9.63 -7.07
N LEU A 33 -16.69 -9.50 -7.11
CA LEU A 33 -15.92 -8.83 -6.05
C LEU A 33 -15.82 -7.32 -6.21
N ALA A 34 -16.06 -6.77 -7.40
CA ALA A 34 -15.97 -5.34 -7.66
C ALA A 34 -16.84 -4.48 -6.74
N PRO A 35 -18.11 -4.83 -6.41
CA PRO A 35 -18.91 -4.06 -5.45
C PRO A 35 -18.29 -4.03 -4.05
N VAL A 36 -17.71 -5.13 -3.60
CA VAL A 36 -17.05 -5.21 -2.27
C VAL A 36 -15.82 -4.31 -2.23
N ALA A 37 -14.99 -4.36 -3.28
CA ALA A 37 -13.83 -3.49 -3.41
C ALA A 37 -14.25 -2.00 -3.47
N ALA A 38 -15.25 -1.67 -4.28
CA ALA A 38 -15.75 -0.29 -4.38
C ALA A 38 -16.30 0.22 -3.04
N ALA A 39 -17.10 -0.58 -2.34
CA ALA A 39 -17.61 -0.23 -1.02
C ALA A 39 -16.46 0.00 -0.01
N TYR A 40 -15.45 -0.87 0.00
CA TYR A 40 -14.28 -0.72 0.85
C TYR A 40 -13.54 0.60 0.56
N LEU A 41 -13.27 0.90 -0.72
CA LEU A 41 -12.59 2.13 -1.15
C LEU A 41 -13.35 3.41 -0.78
N VAL A 42 -14.69 3.35 -0.74
CA VAL A 42 -15.52 4.48 -0.30
C VAL A 42 -15.52 4.62 1.23
N ILE A 43 -15.51 3.52 1.97
CA ILE A 43 -15.70 3.52 3.42
C ILE A 43 -14.38 3.80 4.17
N TYR A 44 -13.24 3.22 3.73
CA TYR A 44 -11.99 3.29 4.50
C TYR A 44 -11.51 4.72 4.85
N PRO A 45 -11.69 5.78 3.99
CA PRO A 45 -11.21 7.12 4.32
C PRO A 45 -11.91 7.73 5.54
N PHE A 46 -13.13 7.25 5.87
CA PHE A 46 -13.87 7.71 7.04
C PHE A 46 -13.33 7.12 8.35
N ALA A 47 -12.58 6.03 8.27
CA ALA A 47 -12.06 5.31 9.44
C ALA A 47 -11.24 6.17 10.38
N LYS A 48 -10.48 7.17 9.87
CA LYS A 48 -9.71 8.12 10.68
C LYS A 48 -10.53 8.95 11.65
N ARG A 49 -11.86 9.00 11.46
CA ARG A 49 -12.79 9.67 12.39
C ARG A 49 -13.12 8.80 13.60
N TYR A 50 -12.96 7.48 13.48
CA TYR A 50 -13.44 6.50 14.47
C TYR A 50 -12.32 5.66 15.06
N THR A 51 -11.24 5.39 14.32
CA THR A 51 -10.20 4.46 14.76
C THR A 51 -8.78 4.93 14.42
N TRP A 52 -7.87 4.62 15.34
CA TRP A 52 -6.43 4.80 15.14
C TRP A 52 -5.85 3.85 14.06
N ALA A 53 -6.55 2.75 13.78
CA ALA A 53 -6.15 1.73 12.80
C ALA A 53 -6.43 2.15 11.34
N ALA A 54 -6.75 3.42 11.07
CA ALA A 54 -7.10 3.90 9.74
C ALA A 54 -5.98 3.67 8.71
N SER A 55 -4.70 3.75 9.10
CA SER A 55 -3.57 3.44 8.23
C SER A 55 -3.59 2.00 7.75
N PHE A 56 -3.92 1.04 8.62
CA PHE A 56 -4.05 -0.37 8.24
C PHE A 56 -5.20 -0.61 7.26
N LEU A 57 -6.28 0.16 7.35
CA LEU A 57 -7.36 0.10 6.38
C LEU A 57 -6.96 0.70 5.02
N LEU A 58 -6.09 1.71 5.00
CA LEU A 58 -5.52 2.23 3.75
C LEU A 58 -4.59 1.20 3.10
N GLY A 59 -3.73 0.53 3.87
CA GLY A 59 -2.86 -0.50 3.34
C GLY A 59 -3.64 -1.64 2.68
N TRP A 60 -4.72 -2.11 3.31
CA TRP A 60 -5.61 -3.10 2.70
C TRP A 60 -6.36 -2.56 1.47
N ALA A 61 -6.69 -1.27 1.41
CA ALA A 61 -7.25 -0.66 0.20
C ALA A 61 -6.30 -0.77 -1.00
N LEU A 62 -4.99 -0.51 -0.78
CA LEU A 62 -3.97 -0.68 -1.82
C LEU A 62 -3.70 -2.16 -2.12
N ALA A 63 -3.80 -3.03 -1.14
CA ALA A 63 -3.62 -4.47 -1.25
C ALA A 63 -4.71 -5.17 -2.11
N ILE A 64 -5.84 -4.52 -2.36
CA ILE A 64 -6.84 -5.01 -3.32
C ILE A 64 -6.22 -5.17 -4.73
N ALA A 65 -5.31 -4.29 -5.13
CA ALA A 65 -4.78 -4.25 -6.49
C ALA A 65 -4.05 -5.55 -6.92
N PRO A 66 -3.09 -6.13 -6.16
CA PRO A 66 -2.46 -7.38 -6.54
C PRO A 66 -3.44 -8.55 -6.64
N SER A 67 -4.35 -8.70 -5.67
CA SER A 67 -5.36 -9.74 -5.70
C SER A 67 -6.34 -9.57 -6.87
N ALA A 68 -6.76 -8.34 -7.16
CA ALA A 68 -7.64 -8.03 -8.29
C ALA A 68 -6.95 -8.33 -9.64
N ALA A 69 -5.67 -7.96 -9.79
CA ALA A 69 -4.89 -8.29 -10.98
C ALA A 69 -4.76 -9.80 -11.20
N TRP A 70 -4.46 -10.54 -10.13
CA TRP A 70 -4.38 -12.01 -10.18
C TRP A 70 -5.72 -12.63 -10.58
N ILE A 71 -6.81 -12.23 -9.93
CA ILE A 71 -8.16 -12.70 -10.24
C ILE A 71 -8.53 -12.35 -11.69
N GLY A 72 -8.18 -11.13 -12.14
CA GLY A 72 -8.45 -10.69 -13.51
C GLY A 72 -7.83 -11.60 -14.56
N VAL A 73 -6.61 -12.09 -14.32
CA VAL A 73 -5.88 -12.96 -15.27
C VAL A 73 -6.24 -14.44 -15.10
N ARG A 74 -6.37 -14.92 -13.85
CA ARG A 74 -6.52 -16.36 -13.54
C ARG A 74 -7.96 -16.80 -13.32
N GLY A 75 -8.88 -15.87 -13.07
CA GLY A 75 -10.27 -16.20 -12.71
C GLY A 75 -10.43 -16.85 -11.33
N SER A 76 -9.38 -16.90 -10.53
CA SER A 76 -9.37 -17.51 -9.19
C SER A 76 -8.41 -16.75 -8.27
N LEU A 77 -8.64 -16.84 -6.96
CA LEU A 77 -7.72 -16.32 -5.95
C LEU A 77 -6.77 -17.45 -5.53
N ALA A 78 -5.48 -17.12 -5.39
CA ALA A 78 -4.45 -18.04 -4.93
C ALA A 78 -3.67 -17.44 -3.76
N TRP A 79 -2.99 -18.27 -2.97
CA TRP A 79 -2.25 -17.83 -1.78
C TRP A 79 -1.11 -16.85 -2.14
N GLU A 80 -0.53 -16.94 -3.33
CA GLU A 80 0.51 -16.05 -3.84
C GLU A 80 -0.01 -14.62 -3.98
N ALA A 81 -1.22 -14.48 -4.50
CA ALA A 81 -1.88 -13.19 -4.63
C ALA A 81 -2.20 -12.59 -3.25
N VAL A 82 -2.64 -13.43 -2.31
CA VAL A 82 -2.92 -13.01 -0.92
C VAL A 82 -1.63 -12.58 -0.23
N LEU A 83 -0.53 -13.33 -0.39
CA LEU A 83 0.75 -13.00 0.20
C LEU A 83 1.31 -11.71 -0.41
N LEU A 84 1.24 -11.51 -1.73
CA LEU A 84 1.65 -10.25 -2.37
C LEU A 84 0.78 -9.07 -1.91
N SER A 85 -0.53 -9.28 -1.76
CA SER A 85 -1.43 -8.28 -1.18
C SER A 85 -1.04 -7.92 0.25
N THR A 86 -0.63 -8.91 1.06
CA THR A 86 -0.12 -8.68 2.42
C THR A 86 1.17 -7.86 2.41
N VAL A 87 2.10 -8.14 1.49
CA VAL A 87 3.31 -7.32 1.30
C VAL A 87 2.95 -5.87 1.03
N VAL A 88 2.02 -5.64 0.10
CA VAL A 88 1.57 -4.27 -0.26
C VAL A 88 0.89 -3.59 0.93
N ALA A 89 0.03 -4.31 1.68
CA ALA A 89 -0.61 -3.76 2.87
C ALA A 89 0.42 -3.32 3.92
N LEU A 90 1.33 -4.20 4.32
CA LEU A 90 2.35 -3.91 5.33
C LEU A 90 3.25 -2.72 4.94
N TRP A 91 3.67 -2.68 3.69
CA TRP A 91 4.47 -1.58 3.16
C TRP A 91 3.69 -0.27 3.11
N ALA A 92 2.41 -0.31 2.68
CA ALA A 92 1.56 0.87 2.62
C ALA A 92 1.21 1.39 4.02
N ASP A 93 0.92 0.50 4.97
CA ASP A 93 0.70 0.85 6.37
C ASP A 93 1.90 1.59 6.96
N SER A 94 3.13 1.09 6.67
CA SER A 94 4.36 1.71 7.15
C SER A 94 4.49 3.17 6.70
N PHE A 95 4.36 3.43 5.40
CA PHE A 95 4.54 4.80 4.92
C PHE A 95 3.39 5.74 5.34
N ASP A 96 2.16 5.23 5.45
CA ASP A 96 1.02 6.03 5.87
C ASP A 96 1.09 6.39 7.37
N ILE A 97 1.53 5.47 8.22
CA ILE A 97 1.78 5.73 9.64
C ILE A 97 2.84 6.84 9.82
N LEU A 98 3.92 6.80 9.03
CA LEU A 98 4.96 7.84 9.07
C LEU A 98 4.42 9.18 8.55
N TYR A 99 3.62 9.17 7.48
CA TYR A 99 3.03 10.37 6.93
C TYR A 99 2.07 11.04 7.93
N HIS A 100 1.22 10.25 8.60
CA HIS A 100 0.35 10.76 9.67
C HIS A 100 1.13 11.25 10.89
N ALA A 101 2.35 10.75 11.14
CA ALA A 101 3.20 11.25 12.20
C ALA A 101 3.70 12.69 11.91
N GLN A 102 3.88 13.05 10.63
CA GLN A 102 4.19 14.44 10.23
C GLN A 102 3.05 15.40 10.56
N ASP A 103 1.82 14.94 10.40
CA ASP A 103 0.60 15.74 10.62
C ASP A 103 0.05 15.59 12.05
N PHE A 104 0.88 15.22 13.03
CA PHE A 104 0.49 14.91 14.40
C PHE A 104 -0.34 16.03 15.05
N ASP A 105 0.09 17.30 14.92
CA ASP A 105 -0.62 18.43 15.48
C ASP A 105 -1.98 18.66 14.79
N PHE A 106 -2.04 18.50 13.48
CA PHE A 106 -3.30 18.58 12.73
C PHE A 106 -4.29 17.51 13.19
N TYR A 107 -3.85 16.25 13.32
CA TYR A 107 -4.70 15.16 13.78
C TYR A 107 -5.18 15.36 15.22
N THR A 108 -4.32 15.93 16.08
CA THR A 108 -4.67 16.24 17.47
C THR A 108 -5.72 17.34 17.54
N ASN A 109 -5.51 18.43 16.81
CA ASN A 109 -6.40 19.60 16.83
C ASN A 109 -7.75 19.34 16.13
N SER A 110 -7.75 18.49 15.10
CA SER A 110 -8.97 18.14 14.33
C SER A 110 -9.76 16.98 14.94
N GLY A 111 -9.34 16.40 16.07
CA GLY A 111 -10.01 15.26 16.68
C GLY A 111 -9.89 13.94 15.90
N LEU A 112 -9.08 13.90 14.83
CA LEU A 112 -8.86 12.69 14.03
C LEU A 112 -7.95 11.70 14.76
N HIS A 113 -8.11 10.42 14.43
CA HIS A 113 -7.35 9.34 15.05
C HIS A 113 -6.20 8.89 14.13
N SER A 114 -5.05 8.57 14.73
CA SER A 114 -3.89 7.97 14.07
C SER A 114 -3.08 7.12 15.04
N VAL A 115 -2.18 6.28 14.50
CA VAL A 115 -1.23 5.50 15.30
C VAL A 115 -0.34 6.43 16.13
N ALA A 116 0.17 7.51 15.52
CA ALA A 116 1.02 8.48 16.21
C ALA A 116 0.29 9.18 17.36
N ARG A 117 -0.98 9.56 17.16
CA ARG A 117 -1.78 10.17 18.22
C ARG A 117 -2.07 9.22 19.38
N LYS A 118 -2.31 7.92 19.10
CA LYS A 118 -2.65 6.93 20.13
C LYS A 118 -1.43 6.44 20.91
N PHE A 119 -0.32 6.16 20.24
CA PHE A 119 0.84 5.48 20.82
C PHE A 119 2.09 6.36 20.90
N GLY A 120 2.00 7.61 20.43
CA GLY A 120 3.12 8.55 20.33
C GLY A 120 3.94 8.38 19.06
N VAL A 121 4.57 9.46 18.61
CA VAL A 121 5.36 9.53 17.36
C VAL A 121 6.48 8.48 17.34
N ARG A 122 7.23 8.33 18.45
CA ARG A 122 8.33 7.34 18.55
C ARG A 122 7.85 5.90 18.37
N SER A 123 6.65 5.56 18.88
CA SER A 123 6.06 4.24 18.71
C SER A 123 5.57 4.03 17.28
N ALA A 124 5.00 5.07 16.64
CA ALA A 124 4.61 5.04 15.24
C ALA A 124 5.81 4.70 14.33
N PHE A 125 6.99 5.31 14.57
CA PHE A 125 8.22 4.99 13.84
C PHE A 125 8.69 3.54 14.05
N ARG A 126 8.58 3.02 15.28
CA ARG A 126 8.91 1.59 15.54
C ARG A 126 7.96 0.64 14.83
N ILE A 127 6.65 0.91 14.89
CA ILE A 127 5.63 0.11 14.19
C ILE A 127 5.89 0.14 12.68
N ALA A 128 6.08 1.31 12.09
CA ALA A 128 6.35 1.44 10.66
C ALA A 128 7.60 0.66 10.23
N ARG A 129 8.68 0.72 11.02
CA ARG A 129 9.90 -0.07 10.74
C ARG A 129 9.65 -1.58 10.80
N THR A 130 8.87 -2.04 11.78
CA THR A 130 8.51 -3.46 11.90
C THR A 130 7.69 -3.91 10.70
N LEU A 131 6.73 -3.10 10.25
CA LEU A 131 5.91 -3.39 9.07
C LEU A 131 6.75 -3.50 7.80
N ASP A 132 7.73 -2.61 7.59
CA ASP A 132 8.64 -2.68 6.44
C ASP A 132 9.49 -3.98 6.48
N VAL A 133 9.99 -4.36 7.66
CA VAL A 133 10.74 -5.63 7.81
C VAL A 133 9.86 -6.83 7.48
N LEU A 134 8.63 -6.86 8.01
CA LEU A 134 7.67 -7.92 7.71
C LEU A 134 7.31 -7.96 6.22
N ALA A 135 7.15 -6.80 5.57
CA ALA A 135 6.90 -6.72 4.13
C ALA A 135 8.04 -7.37 3.33
N ILE A 136 9.30 -7.08 3.67
CA ILE A 136 10.47 -7.71 2.99
C ILE A 136 10.54 -9.21 3.26
N VAL A 137 10.26 -9.66 4.49
CA VAL A 137 10.24 -11.10 4.81
C VAL A 137 9.15 -11.83 4.00
N CYS A 138 7.94 -11.26 3.95
CA CYS A 138 6.85 -11.81 3.14
C CYS A 138 7.18 -11.79 1.64
N LEU A 139 7.81 -10.72 1.14
CA LEU A 139 8.25 -10.61 -0.24
C LEU A 139 9.29 -11.69 -0.59
N ALA A 140 10.29 -11.90 0.25
CA ALA A 140 11.27 -12.98 0.08
C ALA A 140 10.61 -14.37 0.15
N GLY A 141 9.67 -14.57 1.07
CA GLY A 141 8.87 -15.79 1.19
C GLY A 141 8.05 -16.10 -0.06
N LEU A 142 7.50 -15.06 -0.70
CA LEU A 142 6.79 -15.20 -1.98
C LEU A 142 7.73 -15.72 -3.08
N GLY A 143 8.97 -15.23 -3.13
CA GLY A 143 9.98 -15.72 -4.07
C GLY A 143 10.33 -17.20 -3.87
N VAL A 144 10.40 -17.65 -2.61
CA VAL A 144 10.61 -19.09 -2.29
C VAL A 144 9.40 -19.92 -2.75
N GLY A 145 8.20 -19.47 -2.44
CA GLY A 145 6.97 -20.19 -2.81
C GLY A 145 6.75 -20.30 -4.31
N LEU A 146 7.16 -19.29 -5.08
CA LEU A 146 7.09 -19.26 -6.54
C LEU A 146 8.35 -19.82 -7.22
N SER A 147 9.36 -20.27 -6.44
CA SER A 147 10.65 -20.75 -6.95
C SER A 147 11.33 -19.75 -7.91
N LEU A 148 11.25 -18.44 -7.58
CA LEU A 148 11.82 -17.40 -8.42
C LEU A 148 13.35 -17.46 -8.41
N ALA A 149 13.96 -17.10 -9.56
CA ALA A 149 15.39 -17.08 -9.72
C ALA A 149 16.10 -15.99 -8.89
N TRP A 150 17.40 -16.11 -8.72
CA TRP A 150 18.23 -15.25 -7.86
C TRP A 150 18.10 -13.72 -8.09
N PRO A 151 17.83 -13.19 -9.31
CA PRO A 151 17.67 -11.74 -9.50
C PRO A 151 16.53 -11.15 -8.65
N TYR A 152 15.47 -11.94 -8.40
CA TYR A 152 14.39 -11.53 -7.51
C TYR A 152 14.87 -11.21 -6.09
N TYR A 153 15.74 -12.06 -5.53
CA TYR A 153 16.28 -11.88 -4.17
C TYR A 153 17.24 -10.70 -4.08
N ILE A 154 17.98 -10.41 -5.16
CA ILE A 154 18.74 -9.14 -5.25
C ILE A 154 17.77 -7.96 -5.16
N GLY A 155 16.65 -7.99 -5.89
CA GLY A 155 15.61 -6.97 -5.79
C GLY A 155 15.07 -6.80 -4.39
N CYS A 156 14.79 -7.90 -3.68
CA CYS A 156 14.38 -7.87 -2.27
C CYS A 156 15.45 -7.22 -1.36
N ALA A 157 16.72 -7.57 -1.56
CA ALA A 157 17.82 -6.99 -0.79
C ALA A 157 18.00 -5.50 -1.05
N VAL A 158 17.92 -5.06 -2.30
CA VAL A 158 17.97 -3.64 -2.67
C VAL A 158 16.77 -2.89 -2.07
N ALA A 159 15.56 -3.45 -2.18
CA ALA A 159 14.36 -2.86 -1.57
C ALA A 159 14.51 -2.72 -0.05
N ALA A 160 15.07 -3.73 0.64
CA ALA A 160 15.37 -3.66 2.06
C ALA A 160 16.34 -2.52 2.42
N VAL A 161 17.45 -2.38 1.65
CA VAL A 161 18.42 -1.27 1.83
C VAL A 161 17.75 0.08 1.62
N VAL A 162 16.91 0.22 0.58
CA VAL A 162 16.18 1.46 0.28
C VAL A 162 15.19 1.81 1.40
N LEU A 163 14.49 0.82 1.97
CA LEU A 163 13.60 1.02 3.12
C LEU A 163 14.38 1.36 4.40
N MET A 164 15.53 0.75 4.64
CA MET A 164 16.41 1.14 5.74
C MET A 164 16.89 2.59 5.58
N TYR A 165 17.26 2.99 4.36
CA TYR A 165 17.64 4.37 4.05
C TYR A 165 16.46 5.33 4.29
N LYS A 166 15.20 4.96 3.94
CA LYS A 166 14.01 5.72 4.29
C LYS A 166 13.97 6.06 5.79
N HIS A 167 14.18 5.06 6.63
CA HIS A 167 14.15 5.23 8.09
C HIS A 167 15.36 5.97 8.68
N SER A 168 16.45 6.13 7.92
CA SER A 168 17.58 6.98 8.31
C SER A 168 17.38 8.44 7.92
N MET A 169 16.53 8.72 6.91
CA MET A 169 16.25 10.07 6.44
C MET A 169 15.30 10.86 7.34
N VAL A 170 14.44 10.14 8.07
CA VAL A 170 13.39 10.72 8.92
C VAL A 170 13.47 10.16 10.33
N SER A 171 13.24 11.03 11.30
CA SER A 171 13.23 10.64 12.71
C SER A 171 12.03 11.26 13.43
N PRO A 172 11.67 10.78 14.63
CA PRO A 172 10.61 11.40 15.43
C PRO A 172 10.82 12.89 15.72
N ASP A 173 12.08 13.33 15.72
CA ASP A 173 12.47 14.69 16.05
C ASP A 173 12.77 15.55 14.80
N ASP A 174 12.87 14.91 13.59
CA ASP A 174 13.07 15.61 12.31
C ASP A 174 12.26 14.94 11.20
N LEU A 175 11.18 15.57 10.80
CA LEU A 175 10.25 15.14 9.75
C LEU A 175 10.40 15.96 8.45
N SER A 176 11.41 16.81 8.34
CA SER A 176 11.58 17.75 7.23
C SER A 176 11.70 17.08 5.85
N ARG A 177 12.22 15.85 5.82
CA ARG A 177 12.40 15.06 4.60
C ARG A 177 11.28 14.04 4.31
N MET A 178 10.17 14.10 5.04
CA MET A 178 9.07 13.14 4.90
C MET A 178 8.52 13.07 3.48
N GLY A 179 8.35 14.20 2.80
CA GLY A 179 7.89 14.22 1.41
C GLY A 179 8.81 13.43 0.45
N VAL A 180 10.13 13.52 0.63
CA VAL A 180 11.10 12.73 -0.16
C VAL A 180 11.01 11.26 0.20
N ALA A 181 10.94 10.94 1.51
CA ALA A 181 10.79 9.58 1.99
C ALA A 181 9.49 8.93 1.49
N PHE A 182 8.40 9.69 1.45
CA PHE A 182 7.11 9.20 0.97
C PHE A 182 7.09 8.95 -0.54
N PHE A 183 7.42 9.97 -1.35
CA PHE A 183 7.24 9.86 -2.81
C PHE A 183 8.40 9.15 -3.52
N ARG A 184 9.64 9.58 -3.29
CA ARG A 184 10.78 9.07 -4.07
C ARG A 184 11.20 7.68 -3.63
N ILE A 185 11.29 7.45 -2.31
CA ILE A 185 11.75 6.16 -1.81
C ILE A 185 10.74 5.06 -2.14
N ASN A 186 9.45 5.31 -1.97
CA ASN A 186 8.43 4.34 -2.34
C ASN A 186 8.42 4.03 -3.83
N ALA A 187 8.65 5.02 -4.71
CA ALA A 187 8.80 4.79 -6.14
C ALA A 187 10.02 3.90 -6.45
N TYR A 188 11.16 4.13 -5.78
CA TYR A 188 12.35 3.29 -5.97
C TYR A 188 12.14 1.85 -5.51
N VAL A 189 11.48 1.63 -4.37
CA VAL A 189 11.11 0.28 -3.90
C VAL A 189 10.25 -0.43 -4.93
N SER A 190 9.16 0.22 -5.38
CA SER A 190 8.25 -0.37 -6.38
C SER A 190 8.95 -0.72 -7.68
N LEU A 191 9.76 0.21 -8.22
CA LEU A 191 10.50 0.00 -9.47
C LEU A 191 11.53 -1.12 -9.33
N THR A 192 12.27 -1.15 -8.23
CA THR A 192 13.28 -2.19 -7.96
C THR A 192 12.64 -3.58 -7.93
N VAL A 193 11.57 -3.75 -7.14
CA VAL A 193 10.87 -5.04 -7.04
C VAL A 193 10.28 -5.43 -8.40
N PHE A 194 9.67 -4.50 -9.11
CA PHE A 194 9.11 -4.76 -10.43
C PHE A 194 10.16 -5.24 -11.43
N VAL A 195 11.26 -4.49 -11.59
CA VAL A 195 12.33 -4.84 -12.54
C VAL A 195 12.99 -6.17 -12.17
N ALA A 196 13.29 -6.38 -10.88
CA ALA A 196 13.90 -7.63 -10.43
C ALA A 196 12.98 -8.85 -10.68
N THR A 197 11.67 -8.68 -10.46
CA THR A 197 10.67 -9.72 -10.76
C THR A 197 10.61 -10.00 -12.27
N MET A 198 10.57 -8.96 -13.11
CA MET A 198 10.58 -9.12 -14.57
C MET A 198 11.81 -9.87 -15.05
N VAL A 199 12.99 -9.51 -14.55
CA VAL A 199 14.24 -10.20 -14.91
C VAL A 199 14.21 -11.66 -14.43
N ALA A 200 13.75 -11.92 -13.21
CA ALA A 200 13.68 -13.29 -12.67
C ALA A 200 12.70 -14.21 -13.42
N VAL A 201 11.64 -13.65 -13.98
CA VAL A 201 10.57 -14.44 -14.65
C VAL A 201 10.84 -14.62 -16.14
N PHE A 202 11.43 -13.61 -16.83
CA PHE A 202 11.54 -13.63 -18.29
C PHE A 202 12.96 -13.92 -18.79
N VAL A 203 13.99 -13.81 -17.95
CA VAL A 203 15.39 -14.03 -18.34
C VAL A 203 15.95 -15.32 -17.76
N PHE A 204 15.46 -15.76 -16.62
CA PHE A 204 15.90 -16.95 -15.89
C PHE A 204 14.74 -17.90 -15.61
#